data_3b4d3a11d736787d5bae746975147bf4
#
_entry.id   3b4d3a11d736787d5bae746975147bf4
#
_cell.length_a   1.000
_cell.length_b   1.000
_cell.length_c   1.000
_cell.angle_alpha   90.00
_cell.angle_beta   90.00
_cell.angle_gamma   90.00
#
_symmetry.space_group_name_H-M   'P 1'
#
loop_
_entity.id
_entity.type
_entity.pdbx_description
1 polymer ?
#
loop_
_entity_poly.entity_id
_entity_poly.type
_entity_poly.pdbx_seq_one_letter_code
_entity_poly.pdbx_strand_id
1 'polypeptide(L)'
;MQRVTGNLETLNGVFAVGNELWTVGDAGGTFRSAGGAWNSVVSGAMDSLWSLWGSSVSDVWAVGPSGILIHWDGSAWSPKSLGLLSPRSISGSGPNSIWTVGSGGGIYHYDGVSWLKEVSGTTADLYGVWALDANNVWAVGSSGTILRRSAGKWQSETSPSNAGLLGVWAADAVNAYAVGDQGTILRRGSGGWVAEPSSLSSQLWSVMGSSATSVWAVGVGGQILQRSGTSWRSFASGTSNDLFQVLVTGSRVFAVGAGGSVLVKSQ
;
A
#
# COMPACT_ATOMS: atom_id res chain seq x y z
N MET A 1 -3.65 8.33 -19.45
CA MET A 1 -2.44 8.14 -18.61
C MET A 1 -1.24 7.85 -19.49
N GLN A 2 -0.05 8.26 -19.11
CA GLN A 2 1.17 8.08 -19.92
C GLN A 2 2.06 7.01 -19.25
N ARG A 3 2.60 6.07 -20.05
CA ARG A 3 3.57 5.07 -19.62
C ARG A 3 4.98 5.72 -19.57
N VAL A 4 5.73 5.51 -18.49
CA VAL A 4 6.96 6.29 -18.22
C VAL A 4 8.23 5.42 -18.13
N THR A 5 8.15 4.08 -18.02
CA THR A 5 9.34 3.22 -17.92
C THR A 5 9.55 2.36 -19.16
N GLY A 6 10.82 2.17 -19.54
CA GLY A 6 11.26 1.17 -20.51
C GLY A 6 11.56 -0.21 -19.88
N ASN A 7 11.38 -0.37 -18.57
CA ASN A 7 11.58 -1.63 -17.88
C ASN A 7 10.36 -2.55 -18.08
N LEU A 8 10.59 -3.84 -18.26
CA LEU A 8 9.55 -4.87 -18.43
C LEU A 8 9.25 -5.62 -17.13
N GLU A 9 10.00 -5.36 -16.06
CA GLU A 9 9.77 -6.00 -14.77
C GLU A 9 8.50 -5.48 -14.12
N THR A 10 7.82 -6.35 -13.39
CA THR A 10 6.64 -5.98 -12.60
C THR A 10 7.01 -5.00 -11.50
N LEU A 11 6.25 -3.93 -11.36
CA LEU A 11 6.36 -2.96 -10.28
C LEU A 11 5.21 -3.16 -9.29
N ASN A 12 5.54 -3.53 -8.06
CA ASN A 12 4.57 -3.90 -7.03
C ASN A 12 4.20 -2.73 -6.12
N GLY A 13 5.14 -1.81 -5.91
CA GLY A 13 4.97 -0.70 -4.98
C GLY A 13 5.48 0.63 -5.52
N VAL A 14 4.81 1.73 -5.15
CA VAL A 14 5.23 3.11 -5.46
C VAL A 14 5.01 4.02 -4.26
N PHE A 15 5.97 4.88 -3.96
CA PHE A 15 5.89 5.84 -2.87
C PHE A 15 6.57 7.16 -3.25
N ALA A 16 6.04 8.27 -2.72
CA ALA A 16 6.63 9.59 -2.87
C ALA A 16 7.18 10.09 -1.54
N VAL A 17 8.41 10.55 -1.53
CA VAL A 17 9.04 11.15 -0.37
C VAL A 17 9.88 12.36 -0.80
N GLY A 18 9.64 13.51 -0.19
CA GLY A 18 10.21 14.76 -0.67
C GLY A 18 9.84 15.02 -2.14
N ASN A 19 10.84 15.25 -2.97
CA ASN A 19 10.69 15.44 -4.42
C ASN A 19 10.98 14.16 -5.23
N GLU A 20 11.14 13.01 -4.55
CA GLU A 20 11.47 11.74 -5.18
C GLU A 20 10.28 10.79 -5.20
N LEU A 21 10.21 10.02 -6.27
CA LEU A 21 9.37 8.84 -6.40
C LEU A 21 10.24 7.60 -6.30
N TRP A 22 9.81 6.62 -5.53
CA TRP A 22 10.41 5.31 -5.42
C TRP A 22 9.42 4.25 -5.89
N THR A 23 9.94 3.22 -6.56
CA THR A 23 9.17 2.03 -6.89
C THR A 23 9.99 0.79 -6.62
N VAL A 24 9.30 -0.28 -6.22
CA VAL A 24 9.87 -1.61 -5.97
C VAL A 24 9.11 -2.65 -6.78
N GLY A 25 9.76 -3.76 -7.08
CA GLY A 25 9.16 -4.78 -7.93
C GLY A 25 9.81 -6.15 -7.81
N ASP A 26 9.62 -6.96 -8.84
CA ASP A 26 10.10 -8.33 -8.90
C ASP A 26 11.64 -8.37 -8.94
N ALA A 27 12.20 -9.54 -8.57
CA ALA A 27 13.64 -9.80 -8.54
C ALA A 27 14.44 -8.73 -7.76
N GLY A 28 13.87 -8.17 -6.70
CA GLY A 28 14.48 -7.11 -5.88
C GLY A 28 14.63 -5.77 -6.60
N GLY A 29 13.91 -5.57 -7.70
CA GLY A 29 13.95 -4.31 -8.46
C GLY A 29 13.60 -3.11 -7.59
N THR A 30 14.49 -2.12 -7.56
CA THR A 30 14.23 -0.81 -6.95
C THR A 30 14.66 0.30 -7.89
N PHE A 31 13.79 1.30 -8.02
CA PHE A 31 14.03 2.44 -8.90
C PHE A 31 13.62 3.73 -8.21
N ARG A 32 14.33 4.81 -8.49
CA ARG A 32 13.93 6.14 -8.03
C ARG A 32 13.97 7.18 -9.15
N SER A 33 13.15 8.20 -9.02
CA SER A 33 13.08 9.35 -9.94
C SER A 33 12.94 10.64 -9.17
N ALA A 34 13.83 11.59 -9.43
CA ALA A 34 13.78 12.97 -8.88
C ALA A 34 13.26 13.94 -9.95
N GLY A 35 12.02 13.72 -10.41
CA GLY A 35 11.36 14.60 -11.39
C GLY A 35 11.74 14.36 -12.85
N GLY A 36 12.32 13.20 -13.18
CA GLY A 36 12.77 12.87 -14.53
C GLY A 36 12.80 11.39 -14.83
N ALA A 37 13.91 10.91 -15.37
CA ALA A 37 14.10 9.49 -15.66
C ALA A 37 14.14 8.65 -14.38
N TRP A 38 13.69 7.41 -14.49
CA TRP A 38 13.83 6.40 -13.46
C TRP A 38 15.23 5.79 -13.50
N ASN A 39 15.89 5.77 -12.35
CA ASN A 39 17.22 5.18 -12.17
C ASN A 39 17.12 3.95 -11.28
N SER A 40 17.70 2.84 -11.74
CA SER A 40 17.82 1.63 -10.93
C SER A 40 18.76 1.87 -9.75
N VAL A 41 18.40 1.32 -8.60
CA VAL A 41 19.23 1.31 -7.39
C VAL A 41 19.38 -0.13 -6.95
N VAL A 42 20.60 -0.58 -6.66
CA VAL A 42 20.84 -1.98 -6.27
C VAL A 42 20.31 -2.23 -4.86
N SER A 43 19.29 -3.09 -4.73
CA SER A 43 18.67 -3.42 -3.44
C SER A 43 19.41 -4.51 -2.66
N GLY A 44 20.12 -5.38 -3.36
CA GLY A 44 20.70 -6.61 -2.79
C GLY A 44 19.67 -7.72 -2.50
N ALA A 45 18.37 -7.47 -2.71
CA ALA A 45 17.34 -8.49 -2.62
C ALA A 45 17.27 -9.31 -3.91
N MET A 46 17.02 -10.62 -3.80
CA MET A 46 16.85 -11.52 -4.94
C MET A 46 15.38 -11.84 -5.23
N ASP A 47 14.54 -11.76 -4.21
CA ASP A 47 13.09 -11.96 -4.32
C ASP A 47 12.36 -10.64 -4.55
N SER A 48 11.08 -10.74 -4.93
CA SER A 48 10.21 -9.59 -5.15
C SER A 48 10.11 -8.70 -3.90
N LEU A 49 10.05 -7.40 -4.12
CA LEU A 49 9.65 -6.41 -3.11
C LEU A 49 8.21 -6.00 -3.38
N TRP A 50 7.35 -6.04 -2.36
CA TRP A 50 5.91 -5.86 -2.52
C TRP A 50 5.40 -4.49 -2.11
N SER A 51 6.03 -3.89 -1.11
CA SER A 51 5.59 -2.61 -0.56
C SER A 51 6.77 -1.80 -0.07
N LEU A 52 6.64 -0.47 -0.11
CA LEU A 52 7.65 0.45 0.39
C LEU A 52 7.01 1.67 1.04
N TRP A 53 7.75 2.26 1.96
CA TRP A 53 7.40 3.50 2.64
C TRP A 53 8.68 4.26 3.04
N GLY A 54 8.62 5.59 3.13
CA GLY A 54 9.76 6.38 3.59
C GLY A 54 9.35 7.64 4.33
N SER A 55 10.16 8.03 5.32
CA SER A 55 10.01 9.29 6.05
C SER A 55 10.79 10.43 5.40
N SER A 56 11.86 10.10 4.69
CA SER A 56 12.73 11.06 3.99
C SER A 56 13.43 10.41 2.80
N VAL A 57 14.11 11.18 1.97
CA VAL A 57 14.91 10.69 0.84
C VAL A 57 16.10 9.81 1.25
N SER A 58 16.45 9.82 2.53
CA SER A 58 17.49 8.98 3.15
C SER A 58 16.95 7.99 4.18
N ASP A 59 15.63 7.79 4.23
CA ASP A 59 14.98 6.83 5.12
C ASP A 59 13.79 6.20 4.40
N VAL A 60 14.08 5.12 3.63
CA VAL A 60 13.07 4.36 2.88
C VAL A 60 13.17 2.87 3.25
N TRP A 61 12.04 2.27 3.49
CA TRP A 61 11.90 0.86 3.85
C TRP A 61 11.14 0.10 2.78
N ALA A 62 11.54 -1.13 2.51
CA ALA A 62 10.81 -2.02 1.61
C ALA A 62 10.71 -3.42 2.19
N VAL A 63 9.60 -4.10 1.89
CA VAL A 63 9.28 -5.45 2.36
C VAL A 63 8.92 -6.37 1.20
N GLY A 64 9.16 -7.68 1.42
CA GLY A 64 8.84 -8.72 0.44
C GLY A 64 8.69 -10.10 1.10
N PRO A 65 8.52 -11.18 0.31
CA PRO A 65 8.37 -12.53 0.82
C PRO A 65 9.59 -12.98 1.62
N SER A 66 9.50 -14.17 2.22
CA SER A 66 10.63 -14.81 2.91
C SER A 66 11.26 -13.98 4.03
N GLY A 67 10.50 -13.04 4.63
CA GLY A 67 10.96 -12.18 5.70
C GLY A 67 11.80 -10.99 5.24
N ILE A 68 11.81 -10.68 3.94
CA ILE A 68 12.59 -9.55 3.42
C ILE A 68 12.09 -8.24 4.03
N LEU A 69 13.01 -7.55 4.68
CA LEU A 69 12.93 -6.17 5.08
C LEU A 69 14.27 -5.51 4.77
N ILE A 70 14.26 -4.46 3.98
CA ILE A 70 15.46 -3.68 3.64
C ILE A 70 15.24 -2.20 3.96
N HIS A 71 16.32 -1.52 4.32
CA HIS A 71 16.32 -0.11 4.68
C HIS A 71 17.34 0.66 3.85
N TRP A 72 16.92 1.75 3.23
CA TRP A 72 17.74 2.73 2.52
C TRP A 72 18.12 3.87 3.45
N ASP A 73 19.40 4.12 3.61
CA ASP A 73 19.98 5.13 4.51
C ASP A 73 20.40 6.43 3.82
N GLY A 74 20.02 6.58 2.54
CA GLY A 74 20.46 7.69 1.69
C GLY A 74 21.61 7.33 0.77
N SER A 75 22.34 6.23 1.03
CA SER A 75 23.50 5.79 0.27
C SER A 75 23.36 4.35 -0.25
N ALA A 76 22.83 3.45 0.56
CA ALA A 76 22.70 2.02 0.25
C ALA A 76 21.50 1.37 0.93
N TRP A 77 20.99 0.30 0.32
CA TRP A 77 20.05 -0.59 0.97
C TRP A 77 20.78 -1.57 1.90
N SER A 78 20.25 -1.78 3.08
CA SER A 78 20.76 -2.75 4.05
C SER A 78 19.66 -3.69 4.53
N PRO A 79 19.91 -5.01 4.62
CA PRO A 79 18.94 -5.97 5.14
C PRO A 79 18.70 -5.76 6.63
N LYS A 80 17.46 -5.97 7.05
CA LYS A 80 17.02 -6.00 8.45
C LYS A 80 16.27 -7.30 8.70
N SER A 81 16.14 -7.70 9.96
CA SER A 81 15.42 -8.93 10.34
C SER A 81 14.24 -8.61 11.24
N LEU A 82 13.09 -9.23 10.93
CA LEU A 82 11.84 -9.07 11.69
C LEU A 82 11.42 -10.34 12.43
N GLY A 83 11.91 -11.52 12.01
CA GLY A 83 11.30 -12.79 12.43
C GLY A 83 9.87 -13.00 11.92
N LEU A 84 9.37 -12.17 11.00
CA LEU A 84 8.11 -12.35 10.29
C LEU A 84 8.37 -13.09 8.99
N LEU A 85 7.64 -14.19 8.76
CA LEU A 85 7.90 -15.08 7.63
C LEU A 85 7.55 -14.46 6.27
N SER A 86 6.53 -13.59 6.22
CA SER A 86 6.08 -12.99 4.96
C SER A 86 5.42 -11.62 5.20
N PRO A 87 6.23 -10.55 5.39
CA PRO A 87 5.69 -9.19 5.42
C PRO A 87 5.12 -8.83 4.05
N ARG A 88 3.90 -8.27 4.05
CA ARG A 88 3.11 -7.97 2.85
C ARG A 88 3.04 -6.48 2.54
N SER A 89 2.91 -5.67 3.57
CA SER A 89 2.70 -4.23 3.43
C SER A 89 3.43 -3.48 4.54
N ILE A 90 3.92 -2.29 4.22
CA ILE A 90 4.59 -1.39 5.16
C ILE A 90 4.02 0.02 5.01
N SER A 91 3.79 0.69 6.13
CA SER A 91 3.32 2.08 6.18
C SER A 91 3.78 2.75 7.47
N GLY A 92 4.04 4.03 7.43
CA GLY A 92 4.45 4.79 8.61
C GLY A 92 3.84 6.18 8.64
N SER A 93 3.81 6.76 9.83
CA SER A 93 3.41 8.15 10.07
C SER A 93 4.59 9.07 10.43
N GLY A 94 5.78 8.50 10.51
CA GLY A 94 7.03 9.19 10.81
C GLY A 94 8.18 8.20 11.02
N PRO A 95 9.45 8.68 11.15
CA PRO A 95 10.64 7.81 11.21
C PRO A 95 10.66 6.84 12.39
N ASN A 96 9.91 7.14 13.45
CA ASN A 96 9.81 6.33 14.66
C ASN A 96 8.43 5.68 14.84
N SER A 97 7.67 5.59 13.77
CA SER A 97 6.28 5.10 13.80
C SER A 97 5.95 4.43 12.47
N ILE A 98 6.50 3.21 12.28
CA ILE A 98 6.37 2.43 11.04
C ILE A 98 5.80 1.05 11.40
N TRP A 99 4.80 0.60 10.65
CA TRP A 99 4.21 -0.73 10.82
C TRP A 99 4.39 -1.56 9.57
N THR A 100 4.64 -2.85 9.78
CA THR A 100 4.54 -3.87 8.72
C THR A 100 3.64 -4.99 9.18
N VAL A 101 2.87 -5.52 8.25
CA VAL A 101 1.91 -6.60 8.47
C VAL A 101 2.15 -7.75 7.50
N GLY A 102 1.72 -8.96 7.88
CA GLY A 102 1.93 -10.12 7.03
C GLY A 102 1.19 -11.37 7.49
N SER A 103 1.74 -12.52 7.16
CA SER A 103 1.11 -13.82 7.39
C SER A 103 0.87 -14.12 8.87
N GLY A 104 -0.18 -14.91 9.13
CA GLY A 104 -0.54 -15.40 10.46
C GLY A 104 -0.89 -14.30 11.46
N GLY A 105 -1.44 -13.18 11.01
CA GLY A 105 -1.77 -12.02 11.85
C GLY A 105 -0.55 -11.27 12.36
N GLY A 106 0.61 -11.46 11.72
CA GLY A 106 1.85 -10.79 12.12
C GLY A 106 1.79 -9.28 11.95
N ILE A 107 2.06 -8.54 13.02
CA ILE A 107 2.23 -7.07 13.03
C ILE A 107 3.51 -6.73 13.76
N TYR A 108 4.33 -5.90 13.15
CA TYR A 108 5.54 -5.34 13.76
C TYR A 108 5.53 -3.83 13.65
N HIS A 109 5.98 -3.17 14.70
CA HIS A 109 6.11 -1.71 14.83
C HIS A 109 7.57 -1.33 15.06
N TYR A 110 8.08 -0.39 14.26
CA TYR A 110 9.38 0.24 14.46
C TYR A 110 9.21 1.53 15.27
N ASP A 111 9.88 1.58 16.41
CA ASP A 111 9.81 2.69 17.36
C ASP A 111 10.93 3.74 17.20
N GLY A 112 11.72 3.62 16.12
CA GLY A 112 12.92 4.43 15.85
C GLY A 112 14.21 3.75 16.27
N VAL A 113 14.13 2.65 17.03
CA VAL A 113 15.30 1.89 17.54
C VAL A 113 15.23 0.44 17.09
N SER A 114 14.07 -0.19 17.27
CA SER A 114 13.88 -1.62 17.03
C SER A 114 12.48 -1.94 16.47
N TRP A 115 12.37 -3.08 15.82
CA TRP A 115 11.11 -3.65 15.41
C TRP A 115 10.52 -4.52 16.52
N LEU A 116 9.37 -4.14 17.03
CA LEU A 116 8.66 -4.83 18.10
C LEU A 116 7.41 -5.52 17.56
N LYS A 117 7.23 -6.80 17.93
CA LYS A 117 6.00 -7.53 17.58
C LYS A 117 4.84 -7.00 18.44
N GLU A 118 3.74 -6.63 17.77
CA GLU A 118 2.48 -6.26 18.44
C GLU A 118 1.47 -7.42 18.37
N VAL A 119 0.59 -7.51 19.39
CA VAL A 119 -0.47 -8.52 19.44
C VAL A 119 -1.65 -8.04 18.58
N SER A 120 -1.89 -8.71 17.47
CA SER A 120 -2.98 -8.39 16.54
C SER A 120 -4.36 -8.88 16.99
N GLY A 121 -4.40 -9.96 17.79
CA GLY A 121 -5.64 -10.63 18.18
C GLY A 121 -6.24 -11.55 17.10
N THR A 122 -5.53 -11.78 15.99
CA THR A 122 -5.97 -12.65 14.89
C THR A 122 -4.85 -13.56 14.38
N THR A 123 -5.21 -14.66 13.73
CA THR A 123 -4.30 -15.49 12.94
C THR A 123 -4.52 -15.33 11.43
N ALA A 124 -5.45 -14.46 11.02
CA ALA A 124 -5.71 -14.18 9.62
C ALA A 124 -4.49 -13.49 8.96
N ASP A 125 -4.19 -13.84 7.72
CA ASP A 125 -3.17 -13.13 6.96
C ASP A 125 -3.58 -11.68 6.74
N LEU A 126 -2.65 -10.76 7.01
CA LEU A 126 -2.83 -9.33 6.82
C LEU A 126 -2.09 -8.89 5.53
N TYR A 127 -2.80 -8.20 4.65
CA TYR A 127 -2.31 -7.86 3.31
C TYR A 127 -2.00 -6.38 3.15
N GLY A 128 -2.74 -5.50 3.83
CA GLY A 128 -2.56 -4.06 3.74
C GLY A 128 -2.47 -3.39 5.10
N VAL A 129 -1.62 -2.36 5.22
CA VAL A 129 -1.53 -1.50 6.39
C VAL A 129 -1.47 -0.04 5.97
N TRP A 130 -2.14 0.83 6.73
CA TRP A 130 -2.06 2.28 6.59
C TRP A 130 -1.94 2.95 7.95
N ALA A 131 -0.89 3.74 8.13
CA ALA A 131 -0.64 4.51 9.34
C ALA A 131 -0.91 6.00 9.06
N LEU A 132 -1.99 6.52 9.63
CA LEU A 132 -2.30 7.96 9.60
C LEU A 132 -1.48 8.70 10.65
N ASP A 133 -1.45 8.14 11.86
CA ASP A 133 -0.62 8.54 13.00
C ASP A 133 -0.41 7.34 13.94
N ALA A 134 0.33 7.53 15.04
CA ALA A 134 0.65 6.45 15.98
C ALA A 134 -0.57 5.81 16.67
N ASN A 135 -1.72 6.50 16.70
CA ASN A 135 -2.96 6.01 17.33
C ASN A 135 -4.04 5.63 16.31
N ASN A 136 -3.83 5.90 15.04
CA ASN A 136 -4.77 5.62 13.97
C ASN A 136 -4.06 4.86 12.86
N VAL A 137 -3.96 3.53 13.05
CA VAL A 137 -3.41 2.60 12.06
C VAL A 137 -4.47 1.55 11.76
N TRP A 138 -4.66 1.25 10.47
CA TRP A 138 -5.54 0.17 10.02
C TRP A 138 -4.73 -0.93 9.38
N ALA A 139 -5.13 -2.18 9.63
CA ALA A 139 -4.62 -3.35 8.93
C ALA A 139 -5.82 -4.17 8.41
N VAL A 140 -5.70 -4.65 7.17
CA VAL A 140 -6.74 -5.44 6.53
C VAL A 140 -6.18 -6.73 5.97
N GLY A 141 -7.03 -7.76 5.83
CA GLY A 141 -6.56 -9.07 5.41
C GLY A 141 -7.64 -10.05 4.98
N SER A 142 -7.30 -11.33 5.08
CA SER A 142 -8.14 -12.44 4.66
C SER A 142 -9.48 -12.48 5.41
N SER A 143 -10.48 -13.04 4.75
CA SER A 143 -11.83 -13.25 5.32
C SER A 143 -12.47 -11.96 5.87
N GLY A 144 -12.24 -10.83 5.20
CA GLY A 144 -12.80 -9.55 5.60
C GLY A 144 -12.20 -8.96 6.88
N THR A 145 -11.03 -9.45 7.32
CA THR A 145 -10.37 -8.95 8.54
C THR A 145 -10.06 -7.47 8.44
N ILE A 146 -10.53 -6.71 9.43
CA ILE A 146 -10.17 -5.30 9.63
C ILE A 146 -9.75 -5.11 11.08
N LEU A 147 -8.54 -4.61 11.27
CA LEU A 147 -8.01 -4.23 12.57
C LEU A 147 -7.75 -2.72 12.59
N ARG A 148 -7.99 -2.09 13.72
CA ARG A 148 -7.61 -0.70 13.99
C ARG A 148 -6.76 -0.61 15.25
N ARG A 149 -5.65 0.08 15.16
CA ARG A 149 -4.85 0.46 16.32
C ARG A 149 -5.35 1.77 16.88
N SER A 150 -5.68 1.76 18.17
CA SER A 150 -6.12 2.93 18.91
C SER A 150 -5.62 2.82 20.35
N ALA A 151 -5.14 3.91 20.93
CA ALA A 151 -4.56 3.94 22.28
C ALA A 151 -3.52 2.82 22.52
N GLY A 152 -2.68 2.55 21.53
CA GLY A 152 -1.60 1.57 21.62
C GLY A 152 -2.03 0.11 21.48
N LYS A 153 -3.29 -0.19 21.15
CA LYS A 153 -3.81 -1.57 21.03
C LYS A 153 -4.53 -1.79 19.71
N TRP A 154 -4.37 -2.98 19.14
CA TRP A 154 -5.13 -3.44 17.99
C TRP A 154 -6.47 -4.00 18.44
N GLN A 155 -7.52 -3.62 17.71
CA GLN A 155 -8.89 -4.05 17.94
C GLN A 155 -9.54 -4.39 16.60
N SER A 156 -10.34 -5.45 16.57
CA SER A 156 -11.12 -5.82 15.39
C SER A 156 -12.26 -4.82 15.17
N GLU A 157 -12.43 -4.34 13.95
CA GLU A 157 -13.63 -3.62 13.50
C GLU A 157 -14.51 -4.56 12.65
N THR A 158 -15.83 -4.43 12.78
CA THR A 158 -16.79 -5.26 12.04
C THR A 158 -16.73 -4.93 10.55
N SER A 159 -16.48 -5.95 9.73
CA SER A 159 -16.53 -5.86 8.27
C SER A 159 -17.90 -6.26 7.75
N PRO A 160 -18.49 -5.53 6.80
CA PRO A 160 -19.72 -5.93 6.12
C PRO A 160 -19.48 -6.96 5.00
N SER A 161 -18.25 -7.46 4.82
CA SER A 161 -17.86 -8.42 3.78
C SER A 161 -16.91 -9.48 4.34
N ASN A 162 -16.99 -10.70 3.81
CA ASN A 162 -16.03 -11.78 4.08
C ASN A 162 -14.97 -11.90 2.97
N ALA A 163 -14.98 -11.02 1.96
CA ALA A 163 -13.97 -11.01 0.91
C ALA A 163 -12.59 -10.65 1.49
N GLY A 164 -11.51 -11.19 0.92
CA GLY A 164 -10.16 -10.75 1.27
C GLY A 164 -9.97 -9.27 0.95
N LEU A 165 -9.47 -8.51 1.91
CA LEU A 165 -9.18 -7.08 1.78
C LEU A 165 -7.68 -6.90 1.57
N LEU A 166 -7.28 -6.25 0.49
CA LEU A 166 -5.89 -6.20 0.01
C LEU A 166 -5.23 -4.84 0.25
N GLY A 167 -5.99 -3.76 0.11
CA GLY A 167 -5.52 -2.41 0.33
C GLY A 167 -6.39 -1.64 1.31
N VAL A 168 -5.78 -0.75 2.08
CA VAL A 168 -6.45 0.16 3.01
C VAL A 168 -5.80 1.53 2.98
N TRP A 169 -6.61 2.57 3.07
CA TRP A 169 -6.18 3.97 3.17
C TRP A 169 -7.17 4.75 4.03
N ALA A 170 -6.67 5.72 4.79
CA ALA A 170 -7.48 6.61 5.60
C ALA A 170 -7.16 8.09 5.32
N ALA A 171 -8.20 8.89 5.11
CA ALA A 171 -8.09 10.33 4.98
C ALA A 171 -7.92 11.02 6.35
N ASP A 172 -8.57 10.46 7.36
CA ASP A 172 -8.55 10.91 8.75
C ASP A 172 -8.97 9.78 9.70
N ALA A 173 -9.08 10.04 10.99
CA ALA A 173 -9.42 9.04 12.01
C ALA A 173 -10.85 8.44 11.88
N VAL A 174 -11.70 9.03 11.04
CA VAL A 174 -13.09 8.59 10.82
C VAL A 174 -13.27 7.99 9.43
N ASN A 175 -12.68 8.61 8.42
CA ASN A 175 -12.90 8.28 7.02
C ASN A 175 -11.76 7.42 6.47
N ALA A 176 -12.06 6.17 6.19
CA ALA A 176 -11.12 5.21 5.60
C ALA A 176 -11.79 4.39 4.50
N TYR A 177 -10.98 3.77 3.64
CA TYR A 177 -11.40 2.90 2.55
C TYR A 177 -10.59 1.62 2.57
N ALA A 178 -11.23 0.49 2.30
CA ALA A 178 -10.57 -0.78 2.06
C ALA A 178 -11.08 -1.38 0.75
N VAL A 179 -10.20 -2.02 0.01
CA VAL A 179 -10.52 -2.68 -1.27
C VAL A 179 -9.97 -4.10 -1.30
N GLY A 180 -10.56 -4.95 -2.14
CA GLY A 180 -10.11 -6.33 -2.17
C GLY A 180 -10.74 -7.19 -3.27
N ASP A 181 -10.91 -8.46 -2.94
CA ASP A 181 -11.42 -9.48 -3.83
C ASP A 181 -12.82 -9.16 -4.34
N GLN A 182 -13.16 -9.66 -5.54
CA GLN A 182 -14.48 -9.54 -6.16
C GLN A 182 -14.96 -8.07 -6.31
N GLY A 183 -14.04 -7.13 -6.51
CA GLY A 183 -14.34 -5.72 -6.63
C GLY A 183 -14.85 -5.09 -5.33
N THR A 184 -14.59 -5.72 -4.18
CA THR A 184 -15.01 -5.22 -2.89
C THR A 184 -14.44 -3.83 -2.62
N ILE A 185 -15.33 -2.89 -2.26
CA ILE A 185 -14.97 -1.57 -1.75
C ILE A 185 -15.75 -1.35 -0.45
N LEU A 186 -15.03 -1.07 0.61
CA LEU A 186 -15.60 -0.70 1.90
C LEU A 186 -15.22 0.73 2.24
N ARG A 187 -16.18 1.51 2.75
CA ARG A 187 -15.95 2.85 3.28
C ARG A 187 -16.28 2.89 4.77
N ARG A 188 -15.37 3.44 5.55
CA ARG A 188 -15.58 3.74 6.96
C ARG A 188 -16.07 5.17 7.12
N GLY A 189 -17.00 5.36 8.03
CA GLY A 189 -17.48 6.63 8.55
C GLY A 189 -17.73 6.54 10.05
N SER A 190 -18.43 7.52 10.63
CA SER A 190 -18.76 7.53 12.06
C SER A 190 -19.60 6.34 12.53
N GLY A 191 -20.37 5.70 11.62
CA GLY A 191 -21.16 4.50 11.89
C GLY A 191 -20.44 3.17 11.63
N GLY A 192 -19.13 3.18 11.37
CA GLY A 192 -18.37 1.99 11.02
C GLY A 192 -18.20 1.77 9.51
N TRP A 193 -17.90 0.55 9.12
CA TRP A 193 -17.66 0.16 7.74
C TRP A 193 -18.96 -0.20 7.02
N VAL A 194 -19.10 0.30 5.79
CA VAL A 194 -20.22 -0.01 4.88
C VAL A 194 -19.67 -0.37 3.50
N ALA A 195 -20.34 -1.29 2.80
CA ALA A 195 -19.98 -1.64 1.43
C ALA A 195 -20.44 -0.54 0.46
N GLU A 196 -19.57 -0.17 -0.48
CA GLU A 196 -19.91 0.70 -1.62
C GLU A 196 -19.87 -0.13 -2.92
N PRO A 197 -20.84 0.03 -3.84
CA PRO A 197 -20.85 -0.73 -5.09
C PRO A 197 -19.72 -0.25 -6.03
N SER A 198 -18.92 -1.19 -6.53
CA SER A 198 -17.88 -0.94 -7.52
C SER A 198 -18.31 -1.22 -8.95
N SER A 199 -19.37 -1.99 -9.14
CA SER A 199 -19.78 -2.60 -10.43
C SER A 199 -18.71 -3.51 -11.05
N LEU A 200 -17.73 -3.98 -10.26
CA LEU A 200 -16.67 -4.88 -10.67
C LEU A 200 -16.80 -6.24 -10.00
N SER A 201 -16.33 -7.28 -10.70
CA SER A 201 -16.12 -8.62 -10.12
C SER A 201 -14.63 -8.97 -10.02
N SER A 202 -13.75 -8.14 -10.57
CA SER A 202 -12.30 -8.33 -10.53
C SER A 202 -11.70 -7.74 -9.25
N GLN A 203 -10.54 -8.24 -8.88
CA GLN A 203 -9.79 -7.86 -7.68
C GLN A 203 -9.28 -6.42 -7.77
N LEU A 204 -9.39 -5.68 -6.66
CA LEU A 204 -8.78 -4.37 -6.45
C LEU A 204 -7.62 -4.52 -5.46
N TRP A 205 -6.43 -4.09 -5.87
CA TRP A 205 -5.20 -4.29 -5.10
C TRP A 205 -4.90 -3.14 -4.14
N SER A 206 -5.18 -1.91 -4.56
CA SER A 206 -4.76 -0.72 -3.82
C SER A 206 -5.80 0.38 -3.89
N VAL A 207 -5.87 1.15 -2.81
CA VAL A 207 -6.73 2.34 -2.68
C VAL A 207 -5.92 3.46 -2.04
N MET A 208 -6.05 4.68 -2.57
CA MET A 208 -5.48 5.89 -1.99
C MET A 208 -6.23 7.13 -2.46
N GLY A 209 -6.24 8.17 -1.65
CA GLY A 209 -6.91 9.43 -1.99
C GLY A 209 -6.15 10.66 -1.53
N SER A 210 -6.64 11.83 -1.96
CA SER A 210 -6.21 13.15 -1.47
C SER A 210 -7.16 13.69 -0.40
N SER A 211 -8.37 13.15 -0.31
CA SER A 211 -9.40 13.47 0.69
C SER A 211 -10.42 12.36 0.79
N ALA A 212 -11.30 12.40 1.79
CA ALA A 212 -12.39 11.43 1.95
C ALA A 212 -13.37 11.37 0.77
N THR A 213 -13.36 12.35 -0.14
CA THR A 213 -14.23 12.41 -1.32
C THR A 213 -13.53 12.28 -2.65
N SER A 214 -12.19 12.26 -2.65
CA SER A 214 -11.34 12.09 -3.83
C SER A 214 -10.42 10.90 -3.62
N VAL A 215 -10.89 9.72 -4.00
CA VAL A 215 -10.23 8.42 -3.76
C VAL A 215 -10.10 7.65 -5.06
N TRP A 216 -8.99 6.95 -5.22
CA TRP A 216 -8.66 6.12 -6.37
C TRP A 216 -8.44 4.69 -5.92
N ALA A 217 -8.86 3.74 -6.74
CA ALA A 217 -8.55 2.33 -6.57
C ALA A 217 -8.07 1.73 -7.89
N VAL A 218 -7.16 0.77 -7.79
CA VAL A 218 -6.59 0.08 -8.97
C VAL A 218 -6.60 -1.43 -8.77
N GLY A 219 -6.61 -2.18 -9.88
CA GLY A 219 -6.72 -3.64 -9.82
C GLY A 219 -6.37 -4.38 -11.10
N VAL A 220 -6.90 -5.59 -11.18
CA VAL A 220 -6.68 -6.56 -12.25
C VAL A 220 -7.16 -6.00 -13.59
N GLY A 221 -6.43 -6.32 -14.66
CA GLY A 221 -6.80 -5.95 -16.04
C GLY A 221 -6.73 -4.45 -16.32
N GLY A 222 -5.90 -3.71 -15.60
CA GLY A 222 -5.73 -2.28 -15.77
C GLY A 222 -6.90 -1.46 -15.21
N GLN A 223 -7.72 -2.04 -14.34
CA GLN A 223 -8.85 -1.34 -13.73
C GLN A 223 -8.38 -0.14 -12.91
N ILE A 224 -9.00 1.00 -13.16
CA ILE A 224 -8.87 2.22 -12.36
C ILE A 224 -10.26 2.74 -12.04
N LEU A 225 -10.54 2.92 -10.77
CA LEU A 225 -11.75 3.57 -10.27
C LEU A 225 -11.40 4.90 -9.61
N GLN A 226 -12.24 5.89 -9.80
CA GLN A 226 -12.21 7.14 -9.05
C GLN A 226 -13.53 7.35 -8.33
N ARG A 227 -13.46 7.63 -7.04
CA ARG A 227 -14.60 8.11 -6.27
C ARG A 227 -14.76 9.61 -6.47
N SER A 228 -15.98 10.03 -6.84
CA SER A 228 -16.36 11.42 -6.95
C SER A 228 -17.74 11.60 -6.28
N GLY A 229 -17.78 12.37 -5.20
CA GLY A 229 -18.98 12.45 -4.36
C GLY A 229 -19.26 11.11 -3.66
N THR A 230 -20.38 10.46 -4.01
CA THR A 230 -20.83 9.19 -3.39
C THR A 230 -20.70 7.97 -4.32
N SER A 231 -20.18 8.12 -5.53
CA SER A 231 -20.13 7.04 -6.52
C SER A 231 -18.71 6.80 -7.06
N TRP A 232 -18.45 5.55 -7.44
CA TRP A 232 -17.23 5.12 -8.11
C TRP A 232 -17.45 5.11 -9.62
N ARG A 233 -16.47 5.59 -10.37
CA ARG A 233 -16.47 5.63 -11.85
C ARG A 233 -15.20 5.02 -12.37
N SER A 234 -15.32 4.20 -13.44
CA SER A 234 -14.18 3.64 -14.15
C SER A 234 -13.47 4.69 -14.99
N PHE A 235 -12.15 4.59 -15.02
CA PHE A 235 -11.27 5.36 -15.89
C PHE A 235 -10.49 4.42 -16.80
N ALA A 236 -10.37 4.79 -18.08
CA ALA A 236 -9.51 4.05 -19.00
C ALA A 236 -8.03 4.25 -18.63
N SER A 237 -7.36 3.18 -18.30
CA SER A 237 -5.92 3.17 -18.03
C SER A 237 -5.06 3.21 -19.30
N GLY A 238 -5.60 2.70 -20.40
CA GLY A 238 -4.87 2.47 -21.66
C GLY A 238 -4.00 1.21 -21.64
N THR A 239 -4.18 0.33 -20.66
CA THR A 239 -3.49 -0.96 -20.53
C THR A 239 -4.45 -2.05 -20.05
N SER A 240 -4.14 -3.30 -20.36
CA SER A 240 -4.74 -4.50 -19.77
C SER A 240 -3.87 -5.13 -18.70
N ASN A 241 -2.71 -4.55 -18.40
CA ASN A 241 -1.81 -5.04 -17.34
C ASN A 241 -2.42 -4.77 -15.97
N ASP A 242 -2.22 -5.70 -15.04
CA ASP A 242 -2.61 -5.52 -13.65
C ASP A 242 -1.90 -4.31 -13.04
N LEU A 243 -2.64 -3.54 -12.25
CA LEU A 243 -2.12 -2.38 -11.52
C LEU A 243 -2.16 -2.71 -10.03
N PHE A 244 -0.99 -2.78 -9.40
CA PHE A 244 -0.84 -3.27 -8.03
C PHE A 244 -0.88 -2.17 -6.98
N GLN A 245 -0.41 -0.97 -7.30
CA GLN A 245 -0.48 0.14 -6.34
C GLN A 245 -0.85 1.46 -7.02
N VAL A 246 -1.66 2.24 -6.30
CA VAL A 246 -1.97 3.63 -6.63
C VAL A 246 -1.33 4.56 -5.60
N LEU A 247 -0.75 5.66 -6.06
CA LEU A 247 -0.20 6.74 -5.25
C LEU A 247 -0.85 8.05 -5.66
N VAL A 248 -1.36 8.78 -4.69
CA VAL A 248 -1.87 10.15 -4.88
C VAL A 248 -0.93 11.12 -4.16
N THR A 249 -0.31 12.03 -4.90
CA THR A 249 0.61 13.02 -4.33
C THR A 249 0.49 14.36 -5.05
N GLY A 250 0.26 15.43 -4.30
CA GLY A 250 -0.01 16.75 -4.86
C GLY A 250 -1.18 16.69 -5.86
N SER A 251 -0.97 17.19 -7.07
CA SER A 251 -1.94 17.17 -8.17
C SER A 251 -1.80 15.96 -9.10
N ARG A 252 -1.05 14.91 -8.70
CA ARG A 252 -0.79 13.75 -9.55
C ARG A 252 -1.26 12.45 -8.92
N VAL A 253 -1.73 11.56 -9.78
CA VAL A 253 -2.05 10.15 -9.46
C VAL A 253 -1.13 9.27 -10.29
N PHE A 254 -0.43 8.38 -9.61
CA PHE A 254 0.41 7.35 -10.23
C PHE A 254 -0.23 5.99 -10.01
N ALA A 255 -0.10 5.10 -10.98
CA ALA A 255 -0.42 3.70 -10.82
C ALA A 255 0.70 2.86 -11.40
N VAL A 256 1.17 1.87 -10.65
CA VAL A 256 2.24 0.95 -11.07
C VAL A 256 1.73 -0.47 -11.14
N GLY A 257 2.37 -1.30 -11.97
CA GLY A 257 1.91 -2.66 -12.17
C GLY A 257 2.76 -3.51 -13.08
N ALA A 258 2.15 -4.57 -13.60
CA ALA A 258 2.77 -5.55 -14.47
C ALA A 258 3.40 -4.92 -15.72
N GLY A 259 4.46 -5.57 -16.24
CA GLY A 259 5.18 -5.15 -17.45
C GLY A 259 5.79 -3.77 -17.34
N GLY A 260 6.27 -3.36 -16.15
CA GLY A 260 6.89 -2.05 -15.89
C GLY A 260 5.92 -0.88 -16.09
N SER A 261 4.63 -1.11 -15.90
CA SER A 261 3.62 -0.06 -16.08
C SER A 261 3.80 1.03 -15.02
N VAL A 262 4.01 2.27 -15.45
CA VAL A 262 3.90 3.48 -14.63
C VAL A 262 2.97 4.43 -15.35
N LEU A 263 1.79 4.60 -14.83
CA LEU A 263 0.77 5.48 -15.38
C LEU A 263 0.71 6.76 -14.54
N VAL A 264 0.58 7.91 -15.20
CA VAL A 264 0.51 9.22 -14.53
C VAL A 264 -0.70 9.98 -15.04
N LYS A 265 -1.46 10.57 -14.12
CA LYS A 265 -2.58 11.45 -14.41
C LYS A 265 -2.45 12.71 -13.56
N SER A 266 -2.58 13.89 -14.17
CA SER A 266 -2.82 15.14 -13.44
C SER A 266 -4.29 15.22 -13.00
N GLN A 267 -4.51 15.72 -11.77
CA GLN A 267 -5.85 15.98 -11.23
C GLN A 267 -6.35 17.36 -11.65
#